data_56a65e1623121f632aca972832a1d6e0
#
_entry.id   56a65e1623121f632aca972832a1d6e0
#
_cell.length_a   1.000
_cell.length_b   1.000
_cell.length_c   1.000
_cell.angle_alpha   90.00
_cell.angle_beta   90.00
_cell.angle_gamma   90.00
#
_symmetry.space_group_name_H-M   'P 1'
#
loop_
_entity.id
_entity.type
_entity.pdbx_description
1 polymer ?
#
loop_
_entity_poly.entity_id
_entity_poly.type
_entity_poly.pdbx_seq_one_letter_code
_entity_poly.pdbx_strand_id
1 'polypeptide(L)'
;MFTKSLRYCSYILISILSPIIFIIIILLKPFFIIRFMSISSNRIGHFAGNIEMYLCAKDEKKDAKKYYDISFYQTLISNETLAEMWREKLNVYPNYIIFPLYLILKFFSKFFEFLKIHIVPNSSIENRDYKNYLDNTPSHLKISDEQHAKGMELLKNFGLSKNDKFVCFIVRDDAYLDFIYPNKNWSYWSYRNHDIDNFILAAEELTKLGYFVFRMGKLTKEKMVSANKMIIDYSKSPIRNDFLDIYLGANCEFCLTTDVGFDYVPFIFRRPLASITDPISLIKFSSKKFLNIYSDYYSTKDNKKLSLSEIFDHNIAHFPGTNYLHHNNIRLVHPNKYQIRDLALDMVDYIKNDFKLSERDEKLQLKFFEIYKKKLNTNYFKENYFIDLKNEKDISKLHKEFYGRISPSFIVKNEILIN
;
A
#
# COMPACT_ATOMS: atom_id res chain seq x y z
N MET A 1 -26.99 1.50 -16.66
CA MET A 1 -25.88 0.78 -17.32
C MET A 1 -25.86 1.15 -18.80
N PHE A 2 -24.91 1.97 -19.28
CA PHE A 2 -24.80 2.31 -20.71
C PHE A 2 -24.55 1.05 -21.52
N THR A 3 -25.35 0.81 -22.56
CA THR A 3 -25.12 -0.31 -23.48
C THR A 3 -23.75 -0.18 -24.16
N LYS A 4 -23.11 -1.28 -24.54
CA LYS A 4 -21.81 -1.25 -25.25
C LYS A 4 -21.84 -0.31 -26.45
N SER A 5 -22.94 -0.30 -27.23
CA SER A 5 -23.14 0.58 -28.41
C SER A 5 -23.09 2.07 -28.05
N LEU A 6 -23.74 2.50 -26.96
CA LEU A 6 -23.72 3.90 -26.51
C LEU A 6 -22.31 4.37 -26.11
N ARG A 7 -21.50 3.48 -25.52
CA ARG A 7 -20.08 3.78 -25.23
C ARG A 7 -19.26 3.94 -26.50
N TYR A 8 -19.46 3.12 -27.52
CA TYR A 8 -18.76 3.28 -28.80
C TYR A 8 -19.17 4.57 -29.51
N CYS A 9 -20.46 4.92 -29.52
CA CYS A 9 -20.95 6.18 -30.07
C CYS A 9 -20.33 7.40 -29.35
N SER A 10 -20.26 7.36 -28.01
CA SER A 10 -19.61 8.43 -27.24
C SER A 10 -18.13 8.55 -27.57
N TYR A 11 -17.41 7.43 -27.75
CA TYR A 11 -15.99 7.44 -28.09
C TYR A 11 -15.74 8.07 -29.48
N ILE A 12 -16.57 7.73 -30.49
CA ILE A 12 -16.47 8.33 -31.83
C ILE A 12 -16.73 9.82 -31.77
N LEU A 13 -17.84 10.24 -31.15
CA LEU A 13 -18.20 11.65 -31.05
C LEU A 13 -17.11 12.48 -30.34
N ILE A 14 -16.62 11.98 -29.21
CA ILE A 14 -15.57 12.66 -28.42
C ILE A 14 -14.26 12.70 -29.22
N SER A 15 -13.92 11.67 -29.97
CA SER A 15 -12.73 11.68 -30.82
C SER A 15 -12.80 12.73 -31.89
N ILE A 16 -13.97 12.94 -32.51
CA ILE A 16 -14.19 13.99 -33.52
C ILE A 16 -14.08 15.39 -32.88
N LEU A 17 -14.61 15.58 -31.68
CA LEU A 17 -14.60 16.85 -30.96
C LEU A 17 -13.26 17.16 -30.28
N SER A 18 -12.38 16.18 -30.08
CA SER A 18 -11.16 16.32 -29.31
C SER A 18 -10.20 17.40 -29.77
N PRO A 19 -10.01 17.72 -31.10
CA PRO A 19 -9.15 18.81 -31.51
C PRO A 19 -9.64 20.18 -31.03
N ILE A 20 -10.94 20.42 -31.07
CA ILE A 20 -11.57 21.65 -30.58
C ILE A 20 -11.37 21.76 -29.06
N ILE A 21 -11.62 20.67 -28.33
CA ILE A 21 -11.43 20.60 -26.87
C ILE A 21 -9.99 20.91 -26.50
N PHE A 22 -9.00 20.35 -27.21
CA PHE A 22 -7.59 20.60 -26.92
C PHE A 22 -7.17 22.03 -27.24
N ILE A 23 -7.69 22.64 -28.30
CA ILE A 23 -7.47 24.07 -28.59
C ILE A 23 -7.98 24.91 -27.41
N ILE A 24 -9.19 24.65 -26.91
CA ILE A 24 -9.75 25.35 -25.76
C ILE A 24 -8.88 25.16 -24.51
N ILE A 25 -8.43 23.96 -24.23
CA ILE A 25 -7.56 23.65 -23.08
C ILE A 25 -6.23 24.44 -23.18
N ILE A 26 -5.65 24.53 -24.37
CA ILE A 26 -4.41 25.26 -24.60
C ILE A 26 -4.64 26.77 -24.46
N LEU A 27 -5.74 27.32 -24.96
CA LEU A 27 -6.10 28.71 -24.82
C LEU A 27 -6.38 29.15 -23.38
N LEU A 28 -6.89 28.23 -22.54
CA LEU A 28 -7.11 28.45 -21.10
C LEU A 28 -5.83 28.39 -20.26
N LYS A 29 -4.72 27.84 -20.79
CA LYS A 29 -3.46 27.67 -20.08
C LYS A 29 -2.90 28.92 -19.37
N PRO A 30 -3.03 30.15 -19.88
CA PRO A 30 -2.60 31.34 -19.16
C PRO A 30 -3.35 31.57 -17.84
N PHE A 31 -4.60 31.12 -17.74
CA PHE A 31 -5.47 31.36 -16.58
C PHE A 31 -5.40 30.17 -15.58
N PHE A 32 -5.48 28.94 -16.11
CA PHE A 32 -5.36 27.72 -15.35
C PHE A 32 -5.01 26.51 -16.25
N ILE A 33 -4.41 25.51 -15.68
CA ILE A 33 -3.98 24.32 -16.41
C ILE A 33 -4.95 23.18 -16.13
N ILE A 34 -5.70 22.76 -17.16
CA ILE A 34 -6.54 21.56 -17.09
C ILE A 34 -5.63 20.33 -17.21
N ARG A 35 -5.76 19.38 -16.27
CA ARG A 35 -5.02 18.12 -16.31
C ARG A 35 -5.97 16.94 -16.21
N PHE A 36 -5.63 15.86 -16.89
CA PHE A 36 -6.38 14.61 -16.86
C PHE A 36 -5.66 13.58 -15.97
N MET A 37 -6.43 12.94 -15.08
CA MET A 37 -5.93 11.94 -14.14
C MET A 37 -6.71 10.62 -14.28
N SER A 38 -6.02 9.57 -14.71
CA SER A 38 -6.55 8.20 -14.70
C SER A 38 -6.30 7.56 -13.34
N ILE A 39 -7.35 7.22 -12.61
CA ILE A 39 -7.28 6.63 -11.28
C ILE A 39 -7.32 5.10 -11.40
N SER A 40 -6.30 4.43 -10.87
CA SER A 40 -6.20 2.97 -10.78
C SER A 40 -7.17 2.42 -9.72
N SER A 41 -8.47 2.41 -10.03
CA SER A 41 -9.54 2.01 -9.10
C SER A 41 -9.74 0.49 -8.96
N ASN A 42 -9.12 -0.31 -9.83
CA ASN A 42 -9.28 -1.77 -9.88
C ASN A 42 -8.48 -2.53 -8.80
N ARG A 43 -7.56 -1.88 -8.12
CA ARG A 43 -6.74 -2.46 -7.06
C ARG A 43 -6.73 -1.52 -5.87
N ILE A 44 -7.24 -1.98 -4.72
CA ILE A 44 -7.50 -1.14 -3.55
C ILE A 44 -6.26 -0.40 -3.05
N GLY A 45 -5.07 -1.01 -3.12
CA GLY A 45 -3.82 -0.38 -2.69
C GLY A 45 -3.45 0.85 -3.52
N HIS A 46 -3.52 0.73 -4.86
CA HIS A 46 -3.31 1.87 -5.75
C HIS A 46 -4.45 2.89 -5.64
N PHE A 47 -5.67 2.40 -5.46
CA PHE A 47 -6.84 3.26 -5.35
C PHE A 47 -6.82 4.12 -4.09
N ALA A 48 -6.34 3.59 -2.98
CA ALA A 48 -6.13 4.35 -1.74
C ALA A 48 -4.84 5.18 -1.79
N GLY A 49 -3.69 4.51 -1.98
CA GLY A 49 -2.37 5.11 -1.80
C GLY A 49 -2.01 6.17 -2.83
N ASN A 50 -2.24 5.91 -4.14
CA ASN A 50 -1.84 6.86 -5.19
C ASN A 50 -2.58 8.20 -5.05
N ILE A 51 -3.88 8.17 -4.74
CA ILE A 51 -4.67 9.39 -4.59
C ILE A 51 -4.22 10.17 -3.36
N GLU A 52 -4.03 9.51 -2.23
CA GLU A 52 -3.56 10.17 -1.01
C GLU A 52 -2.20 10.82 -1.22
N MET A 53 -1.23 10.11 -1.81
CA MET A 53 0.09 10.67 -2.09
C MET A 53 0.02 11.82 -3.09
N TYR A 54 -0.84 11.72 -4.09
CA TYR A 54 -1.09 12.81 -5.02
C TYR A 54 -1.61 14.07 -4.31
N LEU A 55 -2.58 13.93 -3.42
CA LEU A 55 -3.16 15.06 -2.66
C LEU A 55 -2.14 15.66 -1.69
N CYS A 56 -1.37 14.84 -0.96
CA CYS A 56 -0.28 15.30 -0.12
C CYS A 56 0.75 16.11 -0.92
N ALA A 57 1.16 15.61 -2.09
CA ALA A 57 2.09 16.31 -2.97
C ALA A 57 1.52 17.60 -3.55
N LYS A 58 0.21 17.66 -3.75
CA LYS A 58 -0.50 18.86 -4.20
C LYS A 58 -0.55 19.94 -3.11
N ASP A 59 -0.79 19.53 -1.87
CA ASP A 59 -0.80 20.43 -0.70
C ASP A 59 0.59 20.99 -0.40
N GLU A 60 1.66 20.18 -0.56
CA GLU A 60 3.04 20.64 -0.40
C GLU A 60 3.40 21.74 -1.43
N LYS A 61 2.94 21.58 -2.65
CA LYS A 61 3.17 22.53 -3.73
C LYS A 61 2.17 23.68 -3.62
N LYS A 62 2.49 24.72 -2.87
CA LYS A 62 1.79 26.00 -2.89
C LYS A 62 2.03 26.73 -4.24
N ASP A 63 1.82 26.03 -5.35
CA ASP A 63 2.10 26.55 -6.68
C ASP A 63 1.18 27.73 -7.01
N ALA A 64 1.79 28.80 -7.53
CA ALA A 64 1.08 29.94 -8.09
C ALA A 64 0.20 29.57 -9.31
N LYS A 65 0.42 28.40 -9.90
CA LYS A 65 -0.37 27.88 -11.03
C LYS A 65 -1.63 27.17 -10.55
N LYS A 66 -2.77 27.68 -10.97
CA LYS A 66 -4.06 27.02 -10.70
C LYS A 66 -4.20 25.80 -11.61
N TYR A 67 -4.16 24.59 -11.01
CA TYR A 67 -4.48 23.35 -11.72
C TYR A 67 -5.94 22.98 -11.52
N TYR A 68 -6.61 22.58 -12.60
CA TYR A 68 -7.93 21.98 -12.57
C TYR A 68 -7.80 20.52 -13.03
N ASP A 69 -7.93 19.59 -12.10
CA ASP A 69 -7.75 18.16 -12.36
C ASP A 69 -9.09 17.52 -12.69
N ILE A 70 -9.18 16.91 -13.87
CA ILE A 70 -10.30 16.12 -14.36
C ILE A 70 -9.93 14.66 -14.17
N SER A 71 -10.57 13.99 -13.23
CA SER A 71 -10.27 12.60 -12.86
C SER A 71 -11.33 11.66 -13.40
N PHE A 72 -10.96 10.39 -13.59
CA PHE A 72 -11.89 9.32 -13.92
C PHE A 72 -11.39 7.99 -13.35
N TYR A 73 -12.33 7.16 -12.91
CA TYR A 73 -12.02 5.79 -12.48
C TYR A 73 -11.85 4.87 -13.68
N GLN A 74 -10.98 3.85 -13.52
CA GLN A 74 -10.94 2.74 -14.46
C GLN A 74 -12.26 1.95 -14.40
N THR A 75 -12.45 1.00 -15.34
CA THR A 75 -13.73 0.31 -15.53
C THR A 75 -14.19 -0.48 -14.31
N LEU A 76 -13.23 -1.05 -13.56
CA LEU A 76 -13.49 -1.81 -12.34
C LEU A 76 -13.19 -0.93 -11.12
N ILE A 77 -14.11 -0.90 -10.18
CA ILE A 77 -13.93 -0.25 -8.87
C ILE A 77 -13.80 -1.35 -7.83
N SER A 78 -12.66 -1.36 -7.12
CA SER A 78 -12.34 -2.38 -6.12
C SER A 78 -13.14 -2.23 -4.83
N ASN A 79 -13.56 -0.99 -4.51
CA ASN A 79 -14.39 -0.65 -3.34
C ASN A 79 -15.20 0.63 -3.65
N GLU A 80 -16.52 0.51 -3.66
CA GLU A 80 -17.43 1.61 -4.01
C GLU A 80 -17.47 2.69 -2.93
N THR A 81 -17.41 2.33 -1.65
CA THR A 81 -17.36 3.32 -0.56
C THR A 81 -16.13 4.21 -0.67
N LEU A 82 -14.97 3.63 -0.94
CA LEU A 82 -13.76 4.41 -1.18
C LEU A 82 -13.90 5.33 -2.41
N ALA A 83 -14.58 4.85 -3.46
CA ALA A 83 -14.85 5.67 -4.64
C ALA A 83 -15.75 6.87 -4.32
N GLU A 84 -16.78 6.69 -3.49
CA GLU A 84 -17.65 7.78 -3.02
C GLU A 84 -16.85 8.80 -2.21
N MET A 85 -16.06 8.36 -1.25
CA MET A 85 -15.22 9.24 -0.43
C MET A 85 -14.22 10.05 -1.29
N TRP A 86 -13.64 9.46 -2.32
CA TRP A 86 -12.74 10.20 -3.23
C TRP A 86 -13.49 11.18 -4.14
N ARG A 87 -14.76 10.94 -4.52
CA ARG A 87 -15.58 11.91 -5.25
C ARG A 87 -15.81 13.22 -4.48
N GLU A 88 -15.78 13.17 -3.15
CA GLU A 88 -15.86 14.37 -2.31
C GLU A 88 -14.57 15.22 -2.35
N LYS A 89 -13.44 14.64 -2.74
CA LYS A 89 -12.11 15.28 -2.75
C LYS A 89 -11.59 15.62 -4.13
N LEU A 90 -12.11 14.96 -5.16
CA LEU A 90 -11.64 15.04 -6.54
C LEU A 90 -12.80 15.33 -7.50
N ASN A 91 -12.51 16.03 -8.59
CA ASN A 91 -13.48 16.19 -9.70
C ASN A 91 -13.46 14.89 -10.54
N VAL A 92 -14.30 13.94 -10.20
CA VAL A 92 -14.39 12.65 -10.88
C VAL A 92 -15.55 12.67 -11.87
N TYR A 93 -15.24 12.45 -13.14
CA TYR A 93 -16.18 12.45 -14.24
C TYR A 93 -16.37 11.04 -14.83
N PRO A 94 -17.46 10.80 -15.57
CA PRO A 94 -17.73 9.51 -16.18
C PRO A 94 -16.60 9.05 -17.11
N ASN A 95 -16.13 7.82 -16.91
CA ASN A 95 -15.05 7.21 -17.69
C ASN A 95 -15.31 7.25 -19.21
N TYR A 96 -16.55 6.96 -19.65
CA TYR A 96 -16.90 6.92 -21.06
C TYR A 96 -16.80 8.29 -21.78
N ILE A 97 -16.70 9.39 -21.02
CA ILE A 97 -16.48 10.75 -21.55
C ILE A 97 -14.97 11.07 -21.53
N ILE A 98 -14.32 10.87 -20.39
CA ILE A 98 -12.97 11.38 -20.17
C ILE A 98 -11.88 10.45 -20.72
N PHE A 99 -12.11 9.14 -20.68
CA PHE A 99 -11.10 8.18 -21.12
C PHE A 99 -10.69 8.34 -22.59
N PRO A 100 -11.60 8.55 -23.58
CA PRO A 100 -11.19 8.81 -24.96
C PRO A 100 -10.31 10.06 -25.10
N LEU A 101 -10.70 11.17 -24.46
CA LEU A 101 -9.90 12.41 -24.46
C LEU A 101 -8.52 12.18 -23.86
N TYR A 102 -8.45 11.46 -22.72
CA TYR A 102 -7.19 11.10 -22.08
C TYR A 102 -6.29 10.28 -22.99
N LEU A 103 -6.84 9.28 -23.70
CA LEU A 103 -6.06 8.44 -24.63
C LEU A 103 -5.49 9.23 -25.78
N ILE A 104 -6.30 10.11 -26.39
CA ILE A 104 -5.88 10.97 -27.51
C ILE A 104 -4.79 11.93 -27.02
N LEU A 105 -5.00 12.59 -25.88
CA LEU A 105 -4.00 13.48 -25.28
C LEU A 105 -2.70 12.73 -24.99
N LYS A 106 -2.79 11.54 -24.39
CA LYS A 106 -1.63 10.69 -24.11
C LYS A 106 -0.88 10.24 -25.36
N PHE A 107 -1.60 9.97 -26.45
CA PHE A 107 -0.99 9.66 -27.73
C PHE A 107 -0.21 10.87 -28.27
N PHE A 108 -0.84 12.02 -28.37
CA PHE A 108 -0.19 13.22 -28.90
C PHE A 108 0.92 13.79 -27.99
N SER A 109 0.85 13.57 -26.67
CA SER A 109 1.91 13.98 -25.75
C SER A 109 3.25 13.26 -25.96
N LYS A 110 3.27 12.18 -26.76
CA LYS A 110 4.51 11.51 -27.19
C LYS A 110 5.27 12.33 -28.25
N PHE A 111 4.55 13.12 -29.03
CA PHE A 111 5.09 13.93 -30.13
C PHE A 111 5.23 15.41 -29.73
N PHE A 112 4.38 15.88 -28.83
CA PHE A 112 4.31 17.28 -28.43
C PHE A 112 4.53 17.44 -26.92
N GLU A 113 5.75 17.84 -26.54
CA GLU A 113 6.18 17.95 -25.13
C GLU A 113 5.26 18.88 -24.31
N PHE A 114 4.78 19.98 -24.91
CA PHE A 114 3.92 20.94 -24.23
C PHE A 114 2.56 20.37 -23.77
N LEU A 115 2.13 19.21 -24.31
CA LEU A 115 0.91 18.54 -23.90
C LEU A 115 1.09 17.70 -22.63
N LYS A 116 2.29 17.32 -22.26
CA LYS A 116 2.57 16.49 -21.06
C LYS A 116 2.09 17.16 -19.79
N ILE A 117 2.09 18.49 -19.71
CA ILE A 117 1.60 19.23 -18.55
C ILE A 117 0.11 18.98 -18.26
N HIS A 118 -0.64 18.54 -19.26
CA HIS A 118 -2.07 18.23 -19.16
C HIS A 118 -2.36 16.80 -18.72
N ILE A 119 -1.35 16.02 -18.36
CA ILE A 119 -1.48 14.65 -17.86
C ILE A 119 -0.89 14.58 -16.46
N VAL A 120 -1.70 14.13 -15.50
CA VAL A 120 -1.19 13.78 -14.17
C VAL A 120 -0.51 12.41 -14.27
N PRO A 121 0.78 12.29 -13.94
CA PRO A 121 1.48 11.01 -13.94
C PRO A 121 0.77 10.00 -13.03
N ASN A 122 0.55 8.81 -13.53
CA ASN A 122 -0.03 7.70 -12.76
C ASN A 122 1.01 6.58 -12.65
N SER A 123 2.03 6.81 -11.83
CA SER A 123 3.12 5.86 -11.57
C SER A 123 2.76 4.95 -10.39
N SER A 124 3.15 3.68 -10.47
CA SER A 124 3.01 2.73 -9.35
C SER A 124 3.90 3.06 -8.17
N ILE A 125 4.87 3.95 -8.36
CA ILE A 125 5.80 4.40 -7.31
C ILE A 125 5.15 5.47 -6.42
N GLU A 126 4.16 6.19 -6.93
CA GLU A 126 3.47 7.27 -6.22
C GLU A 126 2.66 6.82 -5.00
N ASN A 127 2.36 5.53 -4.86
CA ASN A 127 1.74 5.01 -3.65
C ASN A 127 2.71 4.85 -2.48
N ARG A 128 4.02 5.01 -2.70
CA ARG A 128 5.04 4.98 -1.64
C ARG A 128 5.30 6.38 -1.14
N ASP A 129 5.26 6.52 0.17
CA ASP A 129 5.50 7.79 0.82
C ASP A 129 7.01 8.04 1.03
N TYR A 130 7.70 8.45 -0.02
CA TYR A 130 9.14 8.79 0.06
C TYR A 130 9.41 10.12 0.77
N LYS A 131 8.39 10.96 0.94
CA LYS A 131 8.53 12.30 1.51
C LYS A 131 8.02 12.43 2.94
N ASN A 132 7.69 11.29 3.55
CA ASN A 132 7.15 11.25 4.91
C ASN A 132 5.87 12.08 5.09
N TYR A 133 5.01 12.10 4.08
CA TYR A 133 3.73 12.82 4.12
C TYR A 133 2.82 12.33 5.23
N LEU A 134 2.83 11.01 5.53
CA LEU A 134 1.96 10.40 6.53
C LEU A 134 2.13 11.00 7.93
N ASP A 135 3.36 11.36 8.30
CA ASP A 135 3.64 11.94 9.61
C ASP A 135 3.51 13.48 9.60
N ASN A 136 3.55 14.11 8.41
CA ASN A 136 3.60 15.55 8.26
C ASN A 136 2.31 16.19 7.72
N THR A 137 1.37 15.37 7.22
CA THR A 137 0.08 15.85 6.68
C THR A 137 -1.09 15.08 7.28
N PRO A 138 -2.23 15.74 7.52
CA PRO A 138 -3.44 15.03 7.93
C PRO A 138 -3.97 14.14 6.80
N SER A 139 -4.77 13.13 7.15
CA SER A 139 -5.51 12.32 6.17
C SER A 139 -6.52 13.18 5.41
N HIS A 140 -6.59 13.01 4.08
CA HIS A 140 -7.60 13.68 3.26
C HIS A 140 -8.99 13.07 3.41
N LEU A 141 -9.06 11.79 3.74
CA LEU A 141 -10.32 11.11 4.05
C LEU A 141 -10.57 11.07 5.56
N LYS A 142 -11.83 11.18 5.93
CA LYS A 142 -12.29 11.07 7.31
C LYS A 142 -13.57 10.25 7.35
N ILE A 143 -13.76 9.48 8.41
CA ILE A 143 -15.04 8.84 8.70
C ILE A 143 -15.93 9.89 9.36
N SER A 144 -17.11 10.14 8.79
CA SER A 144 -18.08 11.06 9.38
C SER A 144 -18.75 10.47 10.62
N ASP A 145 -19.40 11.31 11.44
CA ASP A 145 -20.11 10.83 12.64
C ASP A 145 -21.22 9.85 12.27
N GLU A 146 -21.93 10.07 11.16
CA GLU A 146 -22.92 9.14 10.64
C GLU A 146 -22.32 7.81 10.21
N GLN A 147 -21.20 7.86 9.48
CA GLN A 147 -20.45 6.66 9.10
C GLN A 147 -19.92 5.93 10.33
N HIS A 148 -19.48 6.67 11.36
CA HIS A 148 -19.02 6.08 12.61
C HIS A 148 -20.17 5.37 13.35
N ALA A 149 -21.32 6.01 13.48
CA ALA A 149 -22.50 5.40 14.09
C ALA A 149 -22.94 4.12 13.36
N LYS A 150 -23.00 4.16 12.02
CA LYS A 150 -23.27 3.00 11.17
C LYS A 150 -22.25 1.89 11.36
N GLY A 151 -20.97 2.22 11.40
CA GLY A 151 -19.88 1.25 11.60
C GLY A 151 -19.99 0.56 12.95
N MET A 152 -20.21 1.32 14.03
CA MET A 152 -20.39 0.78 15.37
C MET A 152 -21.61 -0.14 15.47
N GLU A 153 -22.71 0.20 14.79
CA GLU A 153 -23.90 -0.67 14.75
C GLU A 153 -23.59 -2.02 14.08
N LEU A 154 -22.84 -2.00 12.97
CA LEU A 154 -22.40 -3.22 12.29
C LEU A 154 -21.45 -4.07 13.15
N LEU A 155 -20.56 -3.43 13.93
CA LEU A 155 -19.62 -4.14 14.81
C LEU A 155 -20.31 -4.88 15.95
N LYS A 156 -21.52 -4.47 16.39
CA LYS A 156 -22.31 -5.21 17.38
C LYS A 156 -22.62 -6.64 16.93
N ASN A 157 -22.77 -6.88 15.61
CA ASN A 157 -23.00 -8.23 15.08
C ASN A 157 -21.81 -9.18 15.35
N PHE A 158 -20.64 -8.63 15.64
CA PHE A 158 -19.45 -9.39 16.02
C PHE A 158 -19.19 -9.37 17.53
N GLY A 159 -20.10 -8.80 18.32
CA GLY A 159 -20.02 -8.73 19.78
C GLY A 159 -19.23 -7.54 20.31
N LEU A 160 -18.84 -6.58 19.47
CA LEU A 160 -18.09 -5.40 19.93
C LEU A 160 -19.03 -4.35 20.53
N SER A 161 -18.56 -3.74 21.61
CA SER A 161 -19.13 -2.57 22.28
C SER A 161 -18.39 -1.29 21.88
N LYS A 162 -18.91 -0.13 22.27
CA LYS A 162 -18.37 1.19 21.90
C LYS A 162 -16.89 1.40 22.24
N ASN A 163 -16.44 0.81 23.35
CA ASN A 163 -15.08 1.02 23.85
C ASN A 163 -14.11 -0.10 23.48
N ASP A 164 -14.59 -1.13 22.78
CA ASP A 164 -13.76 -2.26 22.39
C ASP A 164 -12.79 -1.84 21.29
N LYS A 165 -11.55 -2.26 21.43
CA LYS A 165 -10.50 -2.05 20.46
C LYS A 165 -10.33 -3.27 19.57
N PHE A 166 -9.94 -3.03 18.32
CA PHE A 166 -9.71 -4.13 17.40
C PHE A 166 -8.50 -3.89 16.51
N VAL A 167 -7.96 -5.00 16.01
CA VAL A 167 -6.81 -5.06 15.12
C VAL A 167 -7.25 -5.72 13.82
N CYS A 168 -6.77 -5.23 12.69
CA CYS A 168 -6.97 -5.85 11.38
C CYS A 168 -5.76 -6.71 11.00
N PHE A 169 -6.02 -7.95 10.59
CA PHE A 169 -5.02 -8.82 9.98
C PHE A 169 -5.31 -8.92 8.49
N ILE A 170 -4.33 -8.66 7.65
CA ILE A 170 -4.43 -8.89 6.22
C ILE A 170 -3.25 -9.74 5.74
N VAL A 171 -3.54 -10.98 5.39
CA VAL A 171 -2.56 -11.99 5.00
C VAL A 171 -2.75 -12.30 3.52
N ARG A 172 -1.67 -12.22 2.76
CA ARG A 172 -1.68 -12.43 1.31
C ARG A 172 -1.89 -13.88 0.97
N ASP A 173 -2.81 -14.09 0.05
CA ASP A 173 -2.93 -15.25 -0.82
C ASP A 173 -3.25 -14.80 -2.26
N ASP A 174 -3.29 -15.72 -3.22
CA ASP A 174 -3.50 -15.38 -4.63
C ASP A 174 -4.99 -15.30 -5.03
N ALA A 175 -5.94 -15.60 -4.12
CA ALA A 175 -7.37 -15.72 -4.46
C ALA A 175 -7.94 -14.51 -5.19
N TYR A 176 -7.59 -13.29 -4.75
CA TYR A 176 -8.07 -12.07 -5.38
C TYR A 176 -7.49 -11.87 -6.79
N LEU A 177 -6.21 -12.14 -6.97
CA LEU A 177 -5.55 -11.98 -8.28
C LEU A 177 -6.02 -13.03 -9.27
N ASP A 178 -6.21 -14.28 -8.84
CA ASP A 178 -6.74 -15.37 -9.65
C ASP A 178 -8.17 -15.05 -10.13
N PHE A 179 -8.99 -14.42 -9.28
CA PHE A 179 -10.34 -14.00 -9.62
C PHE A 179 -10.37 -12.85 -10.64
N ILE A 180 -9.56 -11.80 -10.41
CA ILE A 180 -9.57 -10.59 -11.28
C ILE A 180 -8.91 -10.86 -12.62
N TYR A 181 -7.91 -11.74 -12.65
CA TYR A 181 -7.11 -12.04 -13.84
C TYR A 181 -6.95 -13.55 -14.03
N PRO A 182 -8.04 -14.30 -14.31
CA PRO A 182 -8.03 -15.77 -14.30
C PRO A 182 -7.10 -16.41 -15.31
N ASN A 183 -6.72 -15.66 -16.37
CA ASN A 183 -5.82 -16.16 -17.43
C ASN A 183 -4.34 -15.77 -17.20
N LYS A 184 -4.00 -15.18 -16.05
CA LYS A 184 -2.64 -14.74 -15.76
C LYS A 184 -2.01 -15.65 -14.71
N ASN A 185 -0.83 -16.18 -15.00
CA ASN A 185 -0.06 -16.94 -14.02
C ASN A 185 0.61 -15.99 -13.02
N TRP A 186 0.26 -16.13 -11.73
CA TRP A 186 0.79 -15.33 -10.63
C TRP A 186 1.85 -16.07 -9.81
N SER A 187 2.26 -17.27 -10.19
CA SER A 187 3.23 -18.09 -9.43
C SER A 187 4.57 -17.37 -9.17
N TYR A 188 4.96 -16.45 -10.03
CA TYR A 188 6.17 -15.66 -9.83
C TYR A 188 6.10 -14.73 -8.62
N TRP A 189 4.89 -14.41 -8.10
CA TRP A 189 4.67 -13.65 -6.88
C TRP A 189 4.33 -14.52 -5.65
N SER A 190 4.32 -15.85 -5.78
CA SER A 190 3.92 -16.78 -4.71
C SER A 190 4.82 -16.72 -3.46
N TYR A 191 6.06 -16.26 -3.60
CA TYR A 191 6.95 -16.00 -2.47
C TYR A 191 6.41 -15.00 -1.45
N ARG A 192 5.36 -14.25 -1.78
CA ARG A 192 4.69 -13.29 -0.88
C ARG A 192 3.47 -13.87 -0.19
N ASN A 193 3.07 -15.10 -0.51
CA ASN A 193 1.92 -15.74 0.11
C ASN A 193 2.32 -16.28 1.47
N HIS A 194 1.44 -16.10 2.45
CA HIS A 194 1.66 -16.56 3.80
C HIS A 194 0.52 -17.48 4.24
N ASP A 195 0.85 -18.46 5.07
CA ASP A 195 -0.11 -19.33 5.71
C ASP A 195 -0.80 -18.61 6.86
N ILE A 196 -2.14 -18.53 6.79
CA ILE A 196 -2.98 -17.84 7.78
C ILE A 196 -2.87 -18.47 9.17
N ASP A 197 -2.59 -19.77 9.27
CA ASP A 197 -2.49 -20.48 10.54
C ASP A 197 -1.29 -19.98 11.39
N ASN A 198 -0.25 -19.45 10.75
CA ASN A 198 0.86 -18.83 11.47
C ASN A 198 0.47 -17.53 12.20
N PHE A 199 -0.69 -16.93 11.89
CA PHE A 199 -1.18 -15.70 12.51
C PHE A 199 -2.10 -15.96 13.71
N ILE A 200 -2.58 -17.19 13.91
CA ILE A 200 -3.52 -17.53 14.97
C ILE A 200 -2.92 -17.25 16.35
N LEU A 201 -1.65 -17.62 16.60
CA LEU A 201 -1.01 -17.36 17.87
C LEU A 201 -0.93 -15.86 18.20
N ALA A 202 -0.63 -15.01 17.22
CA ALA A 202 -0.64 -13.56 17.40
C ALA A 202 -2.05 -13.05 17.74
N ALA A 203 -3.08 -13.56 17.06
CA ALA A 203 -4.46 -13.21 17.33
C ALA A 203 -4.88 -13.61 18.75
N GLU A 204 -4.56 -14.84 19.20
CA GLU A 204 -4.85 -15.31 20.55
C GLU A 204 -4.18 -14.44 21.63
N GLU A 205 -2.92 -14.05 21.45
CA GLU A 205 -2.23 -13.18 22.41
C GLU A 205 -2.86 -11.77 22.44
N LEU A 206 -3.27 -11.21 21.30
CA LEU A 206 -3.95 -9.93 21.26
C LEU A 206 -5.31 -9.97 21.95
N THR A 207 -6.06 -11.08 21.87
CA THR A 207 -7.34 -11.19 22.58
C THR A 207 -7.17 -11.22 24.10
N LYS A 208 -6.07 -11.80 24.62
CA LYS A 208 -5.74 -11.74 26.06
C LYS A 208 -5.48 -10.30 26.54
N LEU A 209 -5.09 -9.41 25.63
CA LEU A 209 -4.93 -7.97 25.87
C LEU A 209 -6.21 -7.15 25.64
N GLY A 210 -7.33 -7.82 25.34
CA GLY A 210 -8.64 -7.21 25.14
C GLY A 210 -8.93 -6.72 23.73
N TYR A 211 -8.11 -7.06 22.73
CA TYR A 211 -8.37 -6.69 21.35
C TYR A 211 -9.23 -7.72 20.62
N PHE A 212 -10.21 -7.27 19.86
CA PHE A 212 -10.79 -8.10 18.82
C PHE A 212 -9.85 -8.15 17.61
N VAL A 213 -9.82 -9.28 16.90
CA VAL A 213 -8.98 -9.46 15.71
C VAL A 213 -9.84 -9.78 14.51
N PHE A 214 -9.78 -8.92 13.48
CA PHE A 214 -10.49 -9.11 12.23
C PHE A 214 -9.54 -9.55 11.11
N ARG A 215 -9.70 -10.77 10.61
CA ARG A 215 -9.03 -11.20 9.41
C ARG A 215 -9.74 -10.60 8.20
N MET A 216 -9.07 -9.69 7.53
CA MET A 216 -9.56 -8.94 6.38
C MET A 216 -9.35 -9.70 5.07
N GLY A 217 -10.09 -9.31 4.04
CA GLY A 217 -9.92 -9.81 2.67
C GLY A 217 -11.24 -9.83 1.90
N LYS A 218 -11.22 -9.43 0.63
CA LYS A 218 -12.40 -9.51 -0.24
C LYS A 218 -12.62 -10.94 -0.75
N LEU A 219 -11.53 -11.60 -1.10
CA LEU A 219 -11.48 -13.00 -1.51
C LEU A 219 -10.25 -13.62 -0.87
N THR A 220 -10.40 -14.80 -0.29
CA THR A 220 -9.33 -15.49 0.43
C THR A 220 -9.48 -16.99 0.21
N LYS A 221 -8.34 -17.70 0.08
CA LYS A 221 -8.32 -19.16 -0.08
C LYS A 221 -8.72 -19.83 1.24
N GLU A 222 -7.88 -19.69 2.22
CA GLU A 222 -8.02 -20.35 3.51
C GLU A 222 -8.88 -19.55 4.49
N LYS A 223 -9.56 -20.24 5.39
CA LYS A 223 -10.30 -19.66 6.51
C LYS A 223 -9.41 -19.62 7.74
N MET A 224 -9.42 -18.49 8.45
CA MET A 224 -8.84 -18.39 9.78
C MET A 224 -9.77 -19.03 10.79
N VAL A 225 -9.37 -20.15 11.41
CA VAL A 225 -10.20 -20.94 12.33
C VAL A 225 -9.70 -20.79 13.76
N SER A 226 -10.55 -20.28 14.64
CA SER A 226 -10.31 -20.26 16.09
C SER A 226 -11.63 -20.48 16.84
N ALA A 227 -11.55 -21.11 18.02
CA ALA A 227 -12.68 -21.22 18.95
C ALA A 227 -12.93 -19.90 19.72
N ASN A 228 -11.99 -18.96 19.69
CA ASN A 228 -12.07 -17.67 20.37
C ASN A 228 -13.01 -16.73 19.62
N LYS A 229 -14.09 -16.31 20.24
CA LYS A 229 -15.10 -15.44 19.65
C LYS A 229 -14.61 -14.03 19.32
N MET A 230 -13.49 -13.59 19.91
CA MET A 230 -12.86 -12.30 19.59
C MET A 230 -12.00 -12.37 18.33
N ILE A 231 -11.77 -13.56 17.76
CA ILE A 231 -11.05 -13.76 16.50
C ILE A 231 -12.08 -14.00 15.40
N ILE A 232 -12.23 -13.02 14.51
CA ILE A 232 -13.29 -12.98 13.51
C ILE A 232 -12.66 -13.11 12.12
N ASP A 233 -12.97 -14.20 11.40
CA ASP A 233 -12.69 -14.25 9.96
C ASP A 233 -13.71 -13.42 9.19
N TYR A 234 -13.51 -12.11 9.19
CA TYR A 234 -14.38 -11.15 8.52
C TYR A 234 -14.40 -11.38 7.00
N SER A 235 -13.33 -11.91 6.42
CA SER A 235 -13.27 -12.21 4.99
C SER A 235 -14.32 -13.22 4.52
N LYS A 236 -14.81 -14.07 5.41
CA LYS A 236 -15.85 -15.09 5.17
C LYS A 236 -17.19 -14.68 5.76
N SER A 237 -17.30 -13.51 6.33
CA SER A 237 -18.54 -13.03 6.95
C SER A 237 -19.62 -12.68 5.91
N PRO A 238 -20.88 -13.09 6.12
CA PRO A 238 -21.99 -12.76 5.22
C PRO A 238 -22.35 -11.26 5.23
N ILE A 239 -21.98 -10.53 6.28
CA ILE A 239 -22.22 -9.08 6.39
C ILE A 239 -21.04 -8.25 5.87
N ARG A 240 -19.98 -8.88 5.32
CA ARG A 240 -18.86 -8.17 4.69
C ARG A 240 -19.37 -7.29 3.53
N ASN A 241 -19.00 -6.04 3.55
CA ASN A 241 -19.34 -5.09 2.50
C ASN A 241 -18.24 -4.03 2.35
N ASP A 242 -18.31 -3.26 1.26
CA ASP A 242 -17.30 -2.26 0.92
C ASP A 242 -17.16 -1.15 1.97
N PHE A 243 -18.27 -0.75 2.61
CA PHE A 243 -18.24 0.24 3.69
C PHE A 243 -17.50 -0.28 4.92
N LEU A 244 -17.83 -1.49 5.36
CA LEU A 244 -17.21 -2.06 6.56
C LEU A 244 -15.74 -2.40 6.34
N ASP A 245 -15.32 -2.75 5.10
CA ASP A 245 -13.91 -2.88 4.74
C ASP A 245 -13.14 -1.58 5.04
N ILE A 246 -13.66 -0.42 4.60
CA ILE A 246 -13.03 0.89 4.83
C ILE A 246 -13.12 1.29 6.30
N TYR A 247 -14.27 1.08 6.93
CA TYR A 247 -14.49 1.45 8.33
C TYR A 247 -13.52 0.72 9.27
N LEU A 248 -13.35 -0.59 9.10
CA LEU A 248 -12.41 -1.40 9.88
C LEU A 248 -10.96 -0.93 9.66
N GLY A 249 -10.54 -0.73 8.41
CA GLY A 249 -9.19 -0.23 8.12
C GLY A 249 -8.92 1.16 8.67
N ALA A 250 -9.93 2.04 8.69
CA ALA A 250 -9.81 3.42 9.18
C ALA A 250 -9.78 3.52 10.71
N ASN A 251 -10.38 2.57 11.44
CA ASN A 251 -10.57 2.66 12.88
C ASN A 251 -9.81 1.58 13.68
N CYS A 252 -9.10 0.65 13.05
CA CYS A 252 -8.31 -0.35 13.77
C CYS A 252 -7.23 0.31 14.63
N GLU A 253 -6.88 -0.31 15.77
CA GLU A 253 -5.77 0.14 16.59
C GLU A 253 -4.46 0.09 15.79
N PHE A 254 -4.24 -1.02 15.07
CA PHE A 254 -3.22 -1.17 14.05
C PHE A 254 -3.61 -2.25 13.04
N CYS A 255 -2.89 -2.33 11.93
CA CYS A 255 -3.03 -3.41 10.97
C CYS A 255 -1.75 -4.25 10.92
N LEU A 256 -1.89 -5.59 11.11
CA LEU A 256 -0.82 -6.56 10.87
C LEU A 256 -0.97 -7.08 9.45
N THR A 257 0.06 -6.90 8.64
CA THR A 257 -0.01 -7.11 7.18
C THR A 257 1.20 -7.86 6.63
N THR A 258 0.97 -8.58 5.54
CA THR A 258 2.06 -9.16 4.71
C THR A 258 2.29 -8.33 3.44
N ASP A 259 2.25 -7.00 3.55
CA ASP A 259 2.48 -6.02 2.48
C ASP A 259 1.56 -6.24 1.26
N VAL A 260 0.26 -6.12 1.48
CA VAL A 260 -0.79 -6.27 0.46
C VAL A 260 -1.58 -5.00 0.25
N GLY A 261 -2.31 -4.93 -0.87
CA GLY A 261 -3.02 -3.71 -1.25
C GLY A 261 -3.99 -3.14 -0.21
N PHE A 262 -4.61 -3.98 0.63
CA PHE A 262 -5.55 -3.48 1.64
C PHE A 262 -4.86 -2.65 2.73
N ASP A 263 -3.60 -2.87 3.05
CA ASP A 263 -2.89 -2.13 4.10
C ASP A 263 -2.77 -0.62 3.78
N TYR A 264 -2.98 -0.24 2.51
CA TYR A 264 -3.10 1.16 2.14
C TYR A 264 -4.38 1.83 2.66
N VAL A 265 -5.40 1.09 3.08
CA VAL A 265 -6.56 1.68 3.75
C VAL A 265 -6.18 2.21 5.14
N PRO A 266 -5.69 1.40 6.09
CA PRO A 266 -5.16 1.94 7.35
C PRO A 266 -4.04 2.97 7.14
N PHE A 267 -3.17 2.78 6.14
CA PHE A 267 -2.10 3.71 5.78
C PHE A 267 -2.63 5.14 5.50
N ILE A 268 -3.64 5.31 4.63
CA ILE A 268 -4.18 6.65 4.32
C ILE A 268 -4.95 7.27 5.48
N PHE A 269 -5.49 6.47 6.41
CA PHE A 269 -6.10 6.94 7.66
C PHE A 269 -5.10 7.10 8.80
N ARG A 270 -3.77 7.04 8.53
CA ARG A 270 -2.69 7.25 9.51
C ARG A 270 -2.71 6.25 10.67
N ARG A 271 -3.24 5.03 10.41
CA ARG A 271 -3.21 3.94 11.41
C ARG A 271 -1.84 3.25 11.42
N PRO A 272 -1.39 2.75 12.58
CA PRO A 272 -0.14 2.01 12.68
C PRO A 272 -0.14 0.74 11.83
N LEU A 273 1.04 0.36 11.28
CA LEU A 273 1.23 -0.87 10.52
C LEU A 273 2.33 -1.74 11.13
N ALA A 274 2.00 -3.00 11.43
CA ALA A 274 2.94 -4.07 11.74
C ALA A 274 3.09 -4.91 10.46
N SER A 275 4.24 -4.82 9.77
CA SER A 275 4.38 -5.33 8.40
C SER A 275 5.42 -6.44 8.30
N ILE A 276 5.06 -7.51 7.58
CA ILE A 276 6.00 -8.51 7.07
C ILE A 276 6.22 -8.18 5.60
N THR A 277 7.42 -7.74 5.23
CA THR A 277 7.68 -7.20 3.90
C THR A 277 8.77 -7.96 3.16
N ASP A 278 8.43 -8.49 2.00
CA ASP A 278 9.36 -9.10 1.05
C ASP A 278 9.14 -8.54 -0.37
N PRO A 279 10.21 -8.24 -1.10
CA PRO A 279 11.61 -8.23 -0.70
C PRO A 279 11.97 -7.09 0.28
N ILE A 280 13.10 -7.23 0.98
CA ILE A 280 13.55 -6.31 2.04
C ILE A 280 13.64 -4.84 1.58
N SER A 281 13.93 -4.59 0.32
CA SER A 281 13.98 -3.24 -0.27
C SER A 281 12.60 -2.55 -0.33
N LEU A 282 11.50 -3.28 -0.12
CA LEU A 282 10.13 -2.73 -0.10
C LEU A 282 9.66 -2.31 1.29
N ILE A 283 10.48 -2.51 2.33
CA ILE A 283 10.13 -2.13 3.70
C ILE A 283 9.67 -0.67 3.77
N LYS A 284 8.57 -0.44 4.47
CA LYS A 284 7.98 0.89 4.64
C LYS A 284 8.60 1.59 5.84
N PHE A 285 9.31 2.68 5.60
CA PHE A 285 9.96 3.48 6.63
C PHE A 285 9.43 4.93 6.70
N SER A 286 8.37 5.25 6.00
CA SER A 286 7.89 6.62 5.83
C SER A 286 7.16 7.19 7.05
N SER A 287 6.75 6.37 8.01
CA SER A 287 6.04 6.81 9.22
C SER A 287 6.63 6.18 10.48
N LYS A 288 6.72 6.96 11.54
CA LYS A 288 7.08 6.49 12.89
C LYS A 288 6.12 5.44 13.44
N LYS A 289 4.92 5.32 12.86
CA LYS A 289 3.90 4.35 13.27
C LYS A 289 4.08 2.96 12.64
N PHE A 290 5.19 2.72 11.95
CA PHE A 290 5.43 1.45 11.25
C PHE A 290 6.51 0.63 11.94
N LEU A 291 6.16 -0.63 12.28
CA LEU A 291 7.10 -1.68 12.62
C LEU A 291 7.15 -2.72 11.53
N ASN A 292 8.36 -3.17 11.20
CA ASN A 292 8.57 -4.08 10.09
C ASN A 292 9.41 -5.29 10.54
N ILE A 293 9.12 -6.45 9.92
CA ILE A 293 10.01 -7.60 9.85
C ILE A 293 10.06 -8.08 8.41
N TYR A 294 10.97 -8.97 8.08
CA TYR A 294 11.14 -9.58 6.76
C TYR A 294 11.48 -11.06 6.89
N SER A 295 11.32 -11.80 5.79
CA SER A 295 11.67 -13.22 5.74
C SER A 295 13.18 -13.44 5.83
N ASP A 296 13.59 -14.57 6.39
CA ASP A 296 14.98 -14.97 6.39
C ASP A 296 15.40 -15.45 5.00
N TYR A 297 16.57 -15.02 4.57
CA TYR A 297 17.20 -15.40 3.30
C TYR A 297 18.25 -16.47 3.56
N TYR A 298 18.14 -17.61 2.91
CA TYR A 298 19.10 -18.72 3.02
C TYR A 298 19.74 -19.01 1.66
N SER A 299 21.06 -19.16 1.65
CA SER A 299 21.74 -19.79 0.55
C SER A 299 21.39 -21.29 0.53
N THR A 300 20.94 -21.81 -0.62
CA THR A 300 20.62 -23.24 -0.75
C THR A 300 21.85 -24.10 -1.00
N LYS A 301 23.03 -23.49 -1.30
CA LYS A 301 24.27 -24.21 -1.54
C LYS A 301 24.87 -24.78 -0.25
N ASP A 302 24.86 -23.99 0.81
CA ASP A 302 25.50 -24.30 2.10
C ASP A 302 24.50 -24.24 3.28
N ASN A 303 23.23 -24.01 2.98
CA ASN A 303 22.14 -23.85 3.96
C ASN A 303 22.42 -22.75 5.00
N LYS A 304 23.20 -21.74 4.63
CA LYS A 304 23.58 -20.62 5.49
C LYS A 304 22.53 -19.52 5.43
N LYS A 305 22.15 -18.97 6.58
CA LYS A 305 21.35 -17.76 6.68
C LYS A 305 22.22 -16.56 6.30
N LEU A 306 21.74 -15.72 5.37
CA LEU A 306 22.45 -14.55 4.89
C LEU A 306 22.28 -13.36 5.85
N SER A 307 23.35 -12.63 6.06
CA SER A 307 23.34 -11.33 6.74
C SER A 307 22.70 -10.27 5.86
N LEU A 308 22.32 -9.14 6.48
CA LEU A 308 21.77 -7.99 5.75
C LEU A 308 22.71 -7.51 4.64
N SER A 309 24.01 -7.45 4.89
CA SER A 309 25.00 -7.05 3.90
C SER A 309 25.05 -8.04 2.72
N GLU A 310 25.11 -9.36 3.01
CA GLU A 310 25.12 -10.40 1.97
C GLU A 310 23.87 -10.37 1.07
N ILE A 311 22.69 -10.11 1.65
CA ILE A 311 21.44 -9.96 0.87
C ILE A 311 21.58 -8.84 -0.18
N PHE A 312 22.18 -7.73 0.17
CA PHE A 312 22.42 -6.64 -0.77
C PHE A 312 23.56 -6.93 -1.75
N ASP A 313 24.67 -7.52 -1.28
CA ASP A 313 25.85 -7.82 -2.10
C ASP A 313 25.57 -8.87 -3.19
N HIS A 314 24.64 -9.79 -2.93
CA HIS A 314 24.16 -10.75 -3.93
C HIS A 314 23.03 -10.20 -4.83
N ASN A 315 22.69 -8.90 -4.74
CA ASN A 315 21.61 -8.25 -5.50
C ASN A 315 20.24 -8.87 -5.32
N ILE A 316 20.00 -9.58 -4.21
CA ILE A 316 18.73 -10.25 -3.90
C ILE A 316 17.81 -9.44 -2.98
N ALA A 317 18.25 -8.29 -2.51
CA ALA A 317 17.40 -7.41 -1.70
C ALA A 317 16.16 -6.92 -2.48
N HIS A 318 16.24 -6.90 -3.80
CA HIS A 318 15.10 -6.68 -4.70
C HIS A 318 15.11 -7.74 -5.79
N PHE A 319 14.15 -8.64 -5.77
CA PHE A 319 14.02 -9.69 -6.77
C PHE A 319 12.66 -9.59 -7.48
N PRO A 320 12.62 -9.81 -8.80
CA PRO A 320 11.41 -9.64 -9.60
C PRO A 320 10.46 -10.84 -9.52
N GLY A 321 10.78 -11.87 -8.75
CA GLY A 321 9.91 -13.04 -8.58
C GLY A 321 10.63 -14.31 -8.12
N THR A 322 9.85 -15.36 -7.88
CA THR A 322 10.30 -16.65 -7.34
C THR A 322 11.44 -17.27 -8.16
N ASN A 323 11.36 -17.22 -9.48
CA ASN A 323 12.40 -17.78 -10.35
C ASN A 323 13.76 -17.12 -10.15
N TYR A 324 13.80 -15.82 -9.86
CA TYR A 324 15.05 -15.11 -9.59
C TYR A 324 15.75 -15.66 -8.34
N LEU A 325 14.99 -15.94 -7.29
CA LEU A 325 15.52 -16.56 -6.08
C LEU A 325 16.14 -17.93 -6.38
N HIS A 326 15.44 -18.78 -7.11
CA HIS A 326 15.95 -20.10 -7.49
C HIS A 326 17.23 -20.02 -8.31
N HIS A 327 17.30 -19.14 -9.30
CA HIS A 327 18.51 -18.96 -10.11
C HIS A 327 19.73 -18.49 -9.29
N ASN A 328 19.49 -17.71 -8.25
CA ASN A 328 20.53 -17.24 -7.35
C ASN A 328 20.82 -18.19 -6.17
N ASN A 329 20.22 -19.39 -6.16
CA ASN A 329 20.32 -20.37 -5.09
C ASN A 329 19.89 -19.81 -3.74
N ILE A 330 18.78 -19.07 -3.71
CA ILE A 330 18.22 -18.46 -2.51
C ILE A 330 16.85 -19.05 -2.20
N ARG A 331 16.63 -19.32 -0.93
CA ARG A 331 15.35 -19.72 -0.36
C ARG A 331 14.91 -18.68 0.68
N LEU A 332 13.67 -18.22 0.58
CA LEU A 332 13.04 -17.43 1.64
C LEU A 332 12.39 -18.36 2.67
N VAL A 333 12.54 -18.01 3.93
CA VAL A 333 11.85 -18.63 5.05
C VAL A 333 11.01 -17.56 5.73
N HIS A 334 9.70 -17.68 5.57
CA HIS A 334 8.76 -16.73 6.16
C HIS A 334 8.82 -16.75 7.69
N PRO A 335 8.50 -15.62 8.34
CA PRO A 335 8.39 -15.55 9.78
C PRO A 335 7.42 -16.61 10.29
N ASN A 336 7.86 -17.36 11.31
CA ASN A 336 7.04 -18.35 11.98
C ASN A 336 6.04 -17.72 12.94
N LYS A 337 5.10 -18.49 13.46
CA LYS A 337 4.05 -18.03 14.37
C LYS A 337 4.55 -17.27 15.60
N TYR A 338 5.75 -17.57 16.10
CA TYR A 338 6.33 -16.87 17.25
C TYR A 338 6.88 -15.49 16.88
N GLN A 339 7.52 -15.36 15.71
CA GLN A 339 8.00 -14.07 15.18
C GLN A 339 6.82 -13.16 14.83
N ILE A 340 5.73 -13.71 14.29
CA ILE A 340 4.50 -12.95 13.98
C ILE A 340 3.81 -12.48 15.27
N ARG A 341 3.73 -13.34 16.30
CA ARG A 341 3.25 -12.98 17.63
C ARG A 341 4.07 -11.83 18.22
N ASP A 342 5.40 -11.98 18.20
CA ASP A 342 6.31 -10.99 18.77
C ASP A 342 6.16 -9.63 18.05
N LEU A 343 6.03 -9.61 16.71
CA LEU A 343 5.73 -8.38 15.96
C LEU A 343 4.43 -7.72 16.41
N ALA A 344 3.37 -8.52 16.63
CA ALA A 344 2.09 -8.00 17.09
C ALA A 344 2.18 -7.40 18.50
N LEU A 345 2.89 -8.05 19.42
CA LEU A 345 3.09 -7.58 20.79
C LEU A 345 4.01 -6.35 20.83
N ASP A 346 5.11 -6.36 20.07
CA ASP A 346 5.98 -5.20 19.91
C ASP A 346 5.20 -3.96 19.42
N MET A 347 4.24 -4.16 18.48
CA MET A 347 3.40 -3.06 18.02
C MET A 347 2.49 -2.52 19.11
N VAL A 348 1.89 -3.38 19.94
CA VAL A 348 1.08 -2.95 21.08
C VAL A 348 1.91 -2.11 22.06
N ASP A 349 3.12 -2.59 22.39
CA ASP A 349 4.01 -1.87 23.29
C ASP A 349 4.54 -0.57 22.67
N TYR A 350 4.82 -0.58 21.38
CA TYR A 350 5.25 0.61 20.64
C TYR A 350 4.18 1.71 20.62
N ILE A 351 2.91 1.33 20.44
CA ILE A 351 1.76 2.26 20.56
C ILE A 351 1.64 2.82 21.97
N LYS A 352 1.72 1.96 23.00
CA LYS A 352 1.64 2.38 24.41
C LYS A 352 2.75 3.37 24.79
N ASN A 353 3.93 3.23 24.18
CA ASN A 353 5.10 4.08 24.40
C ASN A 353 5.17 5.29 23.44
N ASP A 354 4.04 5.69 22.84
CA ASP A 354 3.97 6.83 21.89
C ASP A 354 5.00 6.72 20.76
N PHE A 355 5.14 5.51 20.19
CA PHE A 355 6.06 5.19 19.09
C PHE A 355 7.53 5.49 19.41
N LYS A 356 7.96 5.22 20.63
CA LYS A 356 9.36 5.34 21.07
C LYS A 356 9.92 3.97 21.42
N LEU A 357 11.15 3.73 21.04
CA LEU A 357 11.92 2.55 21.41
C LEU A 357 12.86 2.84 22.59
N SER A 358 13.39 1.77 23.21
CA SER A 358 14.45 1.90 24.20
C SER A 358 15.74 2.43 23.55
N GLU A 359 16.64 3.03 24.31
CA GLU A 359 17.96 3.48 23.80
C GLU A 359 18.78 2.32 23.18
N ARG A 360 18.66 1.13 23.74
CA ARG A 360 19.30 -0.07 23.20
C ARG A 360 18.76 -0.41 21.83
N ASP A 361 17.42 -0.42 21.70
CA ASP A 361 16.77 -0.77 20.43
C ASP A 361 17.07 0.29 19.36
N GLU A 362 17.05 1.57 19.71
CA GLU A 362 17.43 2.66 18.76
C GLU A 362 18.88 2.50 18.27
N LYS A 363 19.82 2.08 19.11
CA LYS A 363 21.20 1.79 18.66
C LYS A 363 21.25 0.67 17.63
N LEU A 364 20.44 -0.39 17.79
CA LEU A 364 20.34 -1.47 16.80
C LEU A 364 19.66 -0.98 15.50
N GLN A 365 18.63 -0.13 15.60
CA GLN A 365 18.03 0.50 14.43
C GLN A 365 19.07 1.31 13.63
N LEU A 366 19.91 2.09 14.29
CA LEU A 366 20.93 2.90 13.64
C LEU A 366 21.92 2.01 12.84
N LYS A 367 22.38 0.89 13.42
CA LYS A 367 23.25 -0.08 12.70
C LYS A 367 22.54 -0.63 11.45
N PHE A 368 21.28 -1.05 11.60
CA PHE A 368 20.49 -1.56 10.48
C PHE A 368 20.38 -0.50 9.37
N PHE A 369 20.03 0.73 9.71
CA PHE A 369 19.85 1.80 8.73
C PHE A 369 21.15 2.23 8.08
N GLU A 370 22.28 2.16 8.77
CA GLU A 370 23.59 2.44 8.20
C GLU A 370 23.89 1.48 7.04
N ILE A 371 23.72 0.17 7.26
CA ILE A 371 23.92 -0.83 6.20
C ILE A 371 22.87 -0.62 5.09
N TYR A 372 21.60 -0.49 5.44
CA TYR A 372 20.51 -0.36 4.50
C TYR A 372 20.71 0.86 3.57
N LYS A 373 21.00 2.03 4.12
CA LYS A 373 21.23 3.27 3.35
C LYS A 373 22.46 3.16 2.45
N LYS A 374 23.57 2.65 3.00
CA LYS A 374 24.81 2.45 2.23
C LYS A 374 24.58 1.57 1.01
N LYS A 375 23.84 0.47 1.18
CA LYS A 375 23.60 -0.52 0.12
C LYS A 375 22.56 -0.06 -0.90
N LEU A 376 21.51 0.65 -0.49
CA LEU A 376 20.50 1.22 -1.42
C LEU A 376 21.10 2.25 -2.38
N ASN A 377 22.18 2.92 -1.99
CA ASN A 377 22.88 3.90 -2.85
C ASN A 377 23.75 3.28 -3.93
N THR A 378 23.80 1.95 -4.05
CA THR A 378 24.56 1.27 -5.12
C THR A 378 23.91 1.53 -6.49
N ASN A 379 24.73 1.52 -7.56
CA ASN A 379 24.27 1.73 -8.93
C ASN A 379 23.21 0.70 -9.34
N TYR A 380 23.33 -0.54 -8.88
CA TYR A 380 22.37 -1.59 -9.14
C TYR A 380 20.93 -1.19 -8.76
N PHE A 381 20.73 -0.64 -7.56
CA PHE A 381 19.41 -0.21 -7.11
C PHE A 381 18.93 1.03 -7.88
N LYS A 382 19.82 1.97 -8.19
CA LYS A 382 19.48 3.15 -9.00
C LYS A 382 19.00 2.79 -10.39
N GLU A 383 19.63 1.81 -11.03
CA GLU A 383 19.31 1.42 -12.41
C GLU A 383 18.09 0.51 -12.52
N ASN A 384 17.91 -0.42 -11.57
CA ASN A 384 16.91 -1.48 -11.70
C ASN A 384 15.63 -1.23 -10.91
N TYR A 385 15.66 -0.36 -9.90
CA TYR A 385 14.55 -0.16 -8.98
C TYR A 385 13.76 1.13 -9.22
N PHE A 386 14.44 2.18 -9.65
CA PHE A 386 13.89 3.53 -9.76
C PHE A 386 13.99 4.07 -11.18
N ILE A 387 13.43 3.33 -12.14
CA ILE A 387 13.44 3.69 -13.57
C ILE A 387 12.92 5.12 -13.80
N ASP A 388 11.95 5.57 -13.01
CA ASP A 388 11.40 6.93 -13.12
C ASP A 388 12.20 7.99 -12.33
N LEU A 389 13.20 7.58 -11.55
CA LEU A 389 14.04 8.46 -10.72
C LEU A 389 15.46 8.65 -11.32
N LYS A 390 15.60 8.45 -12.62
CA LYS A 390 16.87 8.58 -13.34
C LYS A 390 17.60 9.92 -13.13
N ASN A 391 16.90 10.94 -12.65
CA ASN A 391 17.44 12.27 -12.39
C ASN A 391 17.81 12.52 -10.93
N GLU A 392 17.52 11.62 -10.01
CA GLU A 392 17.91 11.77 -8.60
C GLU A 392 19.22 11.05 -8.32
N LYS A 393 20.26 11.83 -7.99
CA LYS A 393 21.63 11.33 -7.79
C LYS A 393 21.82 10.53 -6.51
N ASP A 394 20.84 10.54 -5.60
CA ASP A 394 20.97 9.94 -4.29
C ASP A 394 19.62 9.40 -3.78
N ILE A 395 19.50 8.08 -3.62
CA ILE A 395 18.30 7.40 -3.11
C ILE A 395 18.04 7.77 -1.64
N SER A 396 19.06 8.13 -0.86
CA SER A 396 18.88 8.59 0.51
C SER A 396 18.08 9.90 0.60
N LYS A 397 18.01 10.66 -0.50
CA LYS A 397 17.17 11.86 -0.60
C LYS A 397 15.72 11.57 -0.90
N LEU A 398 15.38 10.35 -1.32
CA LEU A 398 14.01 9.91 -1.58
C LEU A 398 13.24 9.65 -0.30
N HIS A 399 13.90 9.06 0.70
CA HIS A 399 13.40 9.08 2.05
C HIS A 399 14.04 10.27 2.76
N LYS A 400 13.25 11.30 2.97
CA LYS A 400 13.70 12.47 3.71
C LYS A 400 14.23 12.04 5.08
N GLU A 401 13.56 11.08 5.71
CA GLU A 401 13.98 10.42 6.93
C GLU A 401 13.39 9.00 7.02
N PHE A 402 14.10 8.09 7.69
CA PHE A 402 13.60 6.74 8.01
C PHE A 402 12.96 6.76 9.40
N TYR A 403 11.66 6.98 9.45
CA TYR A 403 10.89 7.04 10.70
C TYR A 403 10.40 5.67 11.18
N GLY A 404 9.98 4.80 10.26
CA GLY A 404 9.60 3.43 10.58
C GLY A 404 10.76 2.61 11.14
N ARG A 405 10.47 1.58 11.89
CA ARG A 405 11.45 0.76 12.62
C ARG A 405 11.32 -0.71 12.27
N ILE A 406 12.38 -1.44 12.50
CA ILE A 406 12.33 -2.91 12.59
C ILE A 406 11.85 -3.29 13.97
N SER A 407 10.98 -4.31 14.08
CA SER A 407 10.46 -4.81 15.36
C SER A 407 11.60 -5.09 16.34
N PRO A 408 11.55 -4.61 17.60
CA PRO A 408 12.60 -4.81 18.61
C PRO A 408 12.93 -6.28 18.83
N SER A 409 11.92 -7.13 18.99
CA SER A 409 12.13 -8.58 19.19
C SER A 409 12.80 -9.23 17.98
N PHE A 410 12.51 -8.75 16.76
CA PHE A 410 13.13 -9.27 15.55
C PHE A 410 14.57 -8.81 15.40
N ILE A 411 14.87 -7.53 15.61
CA ILE A 411 16.22 -6.98 15.40
C ILE A 411 17.21 -7.55 16.43
N VAL A 412 16.78 -7.73 17.68
CA VAL A 412 17.61 -8.34 18.74
C VAL A 412 17.96 -9.79 18.40
N LYS A 413 16.98 -10.59 17.96
CA LYS A 413 17.21 -11.99 17.55
C LYS A 413 18.13 -12.13 16.33
N ASN A 414 18.21 -11.10 15.51
CA ASN A 414 19.00 -11.05 14.29
C ASN A 414 20.24 -10.11 14.41
N GLU A 415 20.63 -9.73 15.63
CA GLU A 415 21.75 -8.81 15.86
C GLU A 415 23.06 -9.25 15.16
N ILE A 416 23.35 -10.57 15.15
CA ILE A 416 24.53 -11.15 14.47
C ILE A 416 24.49 -10.91 12.95
N LEU A 417 23.30 -10.74 12.37
CA LEU A 417 23.12 -10.56 10.93
C LEU A 417 23.23 -9.08 10.50
N ILE A 418 23.30 -8.18 11.47
CA ILE A 418 23.47 -6.72 11.29
C ILE A 418 24.92 -6.29 11.51
N ASN A 419 25.76 -7.20 12.01
CA ASN A 419 27.19 -6.94 12.25
C ASN A 419 28.06 -7.23 11.06
#